data_934cdba82c82eee8d35007b260320ecf
#
_entry.id   934cdba82c82eee8d35007b260320ecf
#
_cell.length_a   1.000
_cell.length_b   1.000
_cell.length_c   1.000
_cell.angle_alpha   90.00
_cell.angle_beta   90.00
_cell.angle_gamma   90.00
#
_symmetry.space_group_name_H-M   'P 1'
#
loop_
_entity.id
_entity.type
_entity.pdbx_description
1 polymer ?
#
loop_
_entity_poly.entity_id
_entity_poly.type
_entity_poly.pdbx_seq_one_letter_code
_entity_poly.pdbx_strand_id
1 'polypeptide(L)'
;MDKKIRLLQVIPRLDVGGAETGCKDIAQFISNQNYFSAILCSGGEQIKYIDRSKIKLFKFPVQSKNPLIIFFNIFVILFIVLFYKINIIHVRSRAPGWSCYFASKLSGVPLICTFHGTYNFNNPLKKFYNSIMLRGNSVIAGSRFIFDHIKNNYNYSKKIFFVPRGIDTNYFSSKNSNIEESNSVRKRWGISNNHFLILLPGRLTFWKGQFLFLNTLLSLKQENLLNNISAVILGDDQGRSEYRKYLLDFIREHRLEENVKIVSHEHFMPSAYNACNLVLSASIEPEAFGRVAVEAQAMEKPILASDIGGSNETIIDGQTGWLFKSDDEKDLAKMIIEISKKDKSFLKDLGVKGRANVINNYRVDQMCSKTLEIYKSLV
;
A
#
# COMPACT_ATOMS: atom_id res chain seq x y z
N MET A 1 24.12 2.43 28.67
CA MET A 1 23.11 3.48 28.41
C MET A 1 22.57 3.29 27.01
N ASP A 2 21.28 3.03 26.87
CA ASP A 2 20.65 2.94 25.53
C ASP A 2 20.81 4.27 24.80
N LYS A 3 21.52 4.25 23.69
CA LYS A 3 21.69 5.45 22.87
C LYS A 3 20.33 5.89 22.33
N LYS A 4 19.96 7.15 22.59
CA LYS A 4 18.69 7.70 22.13
C LYS A 4 18.63 7.75 20.58
N ILE A 5 17.61 7.15 20.00
CA ILE A 5 17.37 7.21 18.56
C ILE A 5 17.11 8.66 18.11
N ARG A 6 17.79 9.07 17.05
CA ARG A 6 17.58 10.34 16.34
C ARG A 6 17.45 10.06 14.85
N LEU A 7 16.22 9.86 14.43
CA LEU A 7 15.86 9.34 13.10
C LEU A 7 15.64 10.47 12.09
N LEU A 8 16.25 10.33 10.91
CA LEU A 8 15.87 11.06 9.70
C LEU A 8 15.31 10.08 8.66
N GLN A 9 14.02 10.16 8.37
CA GLN A 9 13.43 9.45 7.24
C GLN A 9 13.46 10.33 5.99
N VAL A 10 13.84 9.76 4.85
CA VAL A 10 13.89 10.48 3.57
C VAL A 10 13.02 9.77 2.54
N ILE A 11 12.04 10.51 2.01
CA ILE A 11 11.07 10.03 1.05
C ILE A 11 10.84 11.10 -0.04
N PRO A 12 10.60 10.75 -1.31
CA PRO A 12 10.42 11.74 -2.38
C PRO A 12 9.31 12.76 -2.09
N ARG A 13 8.11 12.25 -1.81
CA ARG A 13 6.91 13.02 -1.48
C ARG A 13 6.10 12.26 -0.43
N LEU A 14 5.28 12.96 0.34
CA LEU A 14 4.31 12.39 1.27
C LEU A 14 2.89 12.48 0.67
N ASP A 15 2.72 11.88 -0.50
CA ASP A 15 1.40 11.76 -1.14
C ASP A 15 0.63 10.54 -0.58
N VAL A 16 -0.48 10.15 -1.22
CA VAL A 16 -1.26 8.98 -0.81
C VAL A 16 -0.62 7.70 -1.36
N GLY A 17 -0.15 6.84 -0.48
CA GLY A 17 0.47 5.56 -0.85
C GLY A 17 0.98 4.77 0.35
N GLY A 18 1.29 3.50 0.14
CA GLY A 18 1.71 2.62 1.23
C GLY A 18 3.11 2.94 1.78
N ALA A 19 4.05 3.44 0.97
CA ALA A 19 5.37 3.85 1.44
C ALA A 19 5.30 5.10 2.31
N GLU A 20 4.46 6.04 1.90
CA GLU A 20 4.17 7.32 2.53
C GLU A 20 3.48 7.11 3.88
N THR A 21 2.44 6.27 3.91
CA THR A 21 1.75 5.90 5.15
C THR A 21 2.73 5.26 6.13
N GLY A 22 3.52 4.26 5.70
CA GLY A 22 4.50 3.63 6.58
C GLY A 22 5.62 4.57 7.05
N CYS A 23 5.96 5.62 6.28
CA CYS A 23 6.87 6.68 6.72
C CYS A 23 6.26 7.48 7.87
N LYS A 24 5.00 7.90 7.71
CA LYS A 24 4.25 8.63 8.73
C LYS A 24 4.09 7.79 10.01
N ASP A 25 3.66 6.54 9.86
CA ASP A 25 3.41 5.65 11.00
C ASP A 25 4.67 5.44 11.85
N ILE A 26 5.82 5.18 11.20
CA ILE A 26 7.09 5.05 11.92
C ILE A 26 7.52 6.38 12.53
N ALA A 27 7.36 7.51 11.83
CA ALA A 27 7.72 8.80 12.40
C ALA A 27 6.92 9.10 13.67
N GLN A 28 5.62 8.86 13.64
CA GLN A 28 4.73 9.05 14.79
C GLN A 28 5.06 8.09 15.94
N PHE A 29 5.30 6.81 15.61
CA PHE A 29 5.65 5.80 16.61
C PHE A 29 6.97 6.16 17.33
N ILE A 30 8.02 6.51 16.60
CA ILE A 30 9.33 6.90 17.14
C ILE A 30 9.20 8.14 18.05
N SER A 31 8.42 9.12 17.61
CA SER A 31 8.14 10.34 18.37
C SER A 31 7.38 10.04 19.68
N ASN A 32 6.40 9.14 19.65
CA ASN A 32 5.64 8.73 20.83
C ASN A 32 6.48 7.92 21.84
N GLN A 33 7.61 7.34 21.40
CA GLN A 33 8.61 6.72 22.27
C GLN A 33 9.63 7.73 22.85
N ASN A 34 9.37 9.03 22.71
CA ASN A 34 10.25 10.13 23.14
C ASN A 34 11.63 10.15 22.44
N TYR A 35 11.70 9.59 21.22
CA TYR A 35 12.87 9.71 20.35
C TYR A 35 12.72 10.86 19.35
N PHE A 36 13.82 11.40 18.90
CA PHE A 36 13.81 12.44 17.87
C PHE A 36 13.42 11.82 16.52
N SER A 37 12.40 12.39 15.89
CA SER A 37 11.89 11.96 14.58
C SER A 37 11.82 13.11 13.60
N ALA A 38 12.41 12.92 12.43
CA ALA A 38 12.39 13.88 11.35
C ALA A 38 12.06 13.23 10.01
N ILE A 39 11.41 13.99 9.13
CA ILE A 39 11.10 13.60 7.75
C ILE A 39 11.65 14.67 6.82
N LEU A 40 12.36 14.23 5.77
CA LEU A 40 12.79 15.05 4.65
C LEU A 40 12.06 14.59 3.37
N CYS A 41 11.30 15.48 2.76
CA CYS A 41 10.56 15.22 1.51
C CYS A 41 10.42 16.51 0.69
N SER A 42 9.93 16.40 -0.56
CA SER A 42 9.68 17.59 -1.38
C SER A 42 8.30 18.22 -1.18
N GLY A 43 7.44 17.58 -0.42
CA GLY A 43 6.05 18.00 -0.23
C GLY A 43 5.11 16.80 -0.18
N GLY A 44 3.82 17.02 -0.36
CA GLY A 44 2.79 15.98 -0.46
C GLY A 44 1.57 16.25 0.42
N GLU A 45 0.44 15.62 0.08
CA GLU A 45 -0.85 15.87 0.73
C GLU A 45 -0.89 15.37 2.18
N GLN A 46 -0.13 14.32 2.51
CA GLN A 46 -0.10 13.74 3.85
C GLN A 46 0.64 14.60 4.88
N ILE A 47 1.32 15.67 4.45
CA ILE A 47 2.02 16.60 5.35
C ILE A 47 1.07 17.26 6.36
N LYS A 48 -0.18 17.48 5.97
CA LYS A 48 -1.20 18.08 6.85
C LYS A 48 -1.55 17.20 8.06
N TYR A 49 -1.26 15.90 7.99
CA TYR A 49 -1.49 14.93 9.07
C TYR A 49 -0.25 14.65 9.93
N ILE A 50 0.86 15.37 9.69
CA ILE A 50 2.07 15.26 10.51
C ILE A 50 1.97 16.20 11.70
N ASP A 51 2.06 15.66 12.90
CA ASP A 51 2.17 16.45 14.13
C ASP A 51 3.55 17.15 14.20
N ARG A 52 3.59 18.42 13.77
CA ARG A 52 4.82 19.20 13.69
C ARG A 52 5.38 19.62 15.06
N SER A 53 4.62 19.44 16.13
CA SER A 53 5.10 19.68 17.49
C SER A 53 6.06 18.56 17.91
N LYS A 54 5.87 17.36 17.36
CA LYS A 54 6.62 16.15 17.70
C LYS A 54 7.58 15.69 16.60
N ILE A 55 7.25 15.97 15.33
CA ILE A 55 8.01 15.49 14.16
C ILE A 55 8.54 16.66 13.38
N LYS A 56 9.89 16.73 13.23
CA LYS A 56 10.53 17.77 12.43
C LYS A 56 10.37 17.49 10.95
N LEU A 57 9.84 18.46 10.20
CA LEU A 57 9.62 18.33 8.75
C LEU A 57 10.55 19.26 7.98
N PHE A 58 11.30 18.70 7.03
CA PHE A 58 12.15 19.44 6.10
C PHE A 58 11.59 19.28 4.68
N LYS A 59 11.62 20.36 3.89
CA LYS A 59 11.17 20.37 2.50
C LYS A 59 12.32 20.72 1.57
N PHE A 60 12.76 19.75 0.76
CA PHE A 60 13.79 19.92 -0.27
C PHE A 60 13.48 19.01 -1.47
N PRO A 61 14.00 19.30 -2.68
CA PRO A 61 13.66 18.57 -3.91
C PRO A 61 14.34 17.19 -3.99
N VAL A 62 14.16 16.35 -2.95
CA VAL A 62 14.75 15.01 -2.86
C VAL A 62 14.14 13.99 -3.82
N GLN A 63 13.03 14.32 -4.47
CA GLN A 63 12.40 13.50 -5.52
C GLN A 63 13.15 13.60 -6.85
N SER A 64 14.02 14.60 -7.02
CA SER A 64 14.68 14.86 -8.29
C SER A 64 15.64 13.76 -8.69
N LYS A 65 15.69 13.46 -10.00
CA LYS A 65 16.67 12.57 -10.62
C LYS A 65 17.80 13.33 -11.30
N ASN A 66 17.77 14.67 -11.26
CA ASN A 66 18.84 15.51 -11.80
C ASN A 66 20.12 15.32 -10.94
N PRO A 67 21.28 14.96 -11.57
CA PRO A 67 22.52 14.71 -10.84
C PRO A 67 22.99 15.90 -9.99
N LEU A 68 22.82 17.12 -10.46
CA LEU A 68 23.21 18.34 -9.72
C LEU A 68 22.36 18.52 -8.45
N ILE A 69 21.06 18.25 -8.56
CA ILE A 69 20.16 18.32 -7.41
C ILE A 69 20.46 17.18 -6.43
N ILE A 70 20.74 15.97 -6.93
CA ILE A 70 21.17 14.83 -6.10
C ILE A 70 22.43 15.20 -5.32
N PHE A 71 23.41 15.79 -6.00
CA PHE A 71 24.66 16.25 -5.38
C PHE A 71 24.41 17.31 -4.29
N PHE A 72 23.61 18.32 -4.59
CA PHE A 72 23.25 19.35 -3.62
C PHE A 72 22.50 18.77 -2.40
N ASN A 73 21.61 17.83 -2.61
CA ASN A 73 20.88 17.16 -1.53
C ASN A 73 21.80 16.40 -0.57
N ILE A 74 23.02 16.00 -0.98
CA ILE A 74 24.01 15.39 -0.06
C ILE A 74 24.34 16.37 1.05
N PHE A 75 24.63 17.62 0.71
CA PHE A 75 24.98 18.65 1.69
C PHE A 75 23.81 19.04 2.58
N VAL A 76 22.60 19.09 2.02
CA VAL A 76 21.38 19.31 2.80
C VAL A 76 21.18 18.20 3.85
N ILE A 77 21.36 16.94 3.47
CA ILE A 77 21.24 15.79 4.39
C ILE A 77 22.35 15.85 5.42
N LEU A 78 23.59 16.12 5.02
CA LEU A 78 24.73 16.28 5.94
C LEU A 78 24.49 17.39 6.97
N PHE A 79 24.01 18.53 6.52
CA PHE A 79 23.67 19.64 7.44
C PHE A 79 22.61 19.19 8.47
N ILE A 80 21.54 18.51 8.01
CA ILE A 80 20.51 18.00 8.93
C ILE A 80 21.10 16.97 9.90
N VAL A 81 21.94 16.08 9.41
CA VAL A 81 22.59 15.03 10.21
C VAL A 81 23.43 15.65 11.33
N LEU A 82 24.28 16.61 10.99
CA LEU A 82 25.20 17.25 11.95
C LEU A 82 24.44 18.16 12.93
N PHE A 83 23.60 19.04 12.41
CA PHE A 83 22.89 20.03 13.23
C PHE A 83 21.92 19.38 14.22
N TYR A 84 21.17 18.37 13.76
CA TYR A 84 20.19 17.66 14.59
C TYR A 84 20.76 16.38 15.23
N LYS A 85 22.08 16.14 15.13
CA LYS A 85 22.75 14.97 15.69
C LYS A 85 22.03 13.67 15.34
N ILE A 86 21.61 13.53 14.07
CA ILE A 86 20.96 12.32 13.56
C ILE A 86 21.92 11.13 13.69
N ASN A 87 21.44 10.00 14.18
CA ASN A 87 22.22 8.78 14.27
C ASN A 87 21.67 7.62 13.42
N ILE A 88 20.55 7.84 12.69
CA ILE A 88 19.99 6.90 11.72
C ILE A 88 19.39 7.68 10.54
N ILE A 89 19.80 7.30 9.33
CA ILE A 89 19.14 7.71 8.09
C ILE A 89 18.32 6.54 7.57
N HIS A 90 17.02 6.73 7.31
CA HIS A 90 16.17 5.71 6.72
C HIS A 90 15.58 6.20 5.41
N VAL A 91 16.05 5.67 4.29
CA VAL A 91 15.57 6.03 2.96
C VAL A 91 14.50 5.05 2.46
N ARG A 92 13.47 5.61 1.81
CA ARG A 92 12.29 4.84 1.38
C ARG A 92 12.08 4.85 -0.13
N SER A 93 13.04 5.36 -0.90
CA SER A 93 12.94 5.37 -2.36
C SER A 93 14.30 5.57 -3.01
N ARG A 94 14.40 5.15 -4.27
CA ARG A 94 15.61 5.21 -5.08
C ARG A 94 16.10 6.64 -5.36
N ALA A 95 15.18 7.57 -5.61
CA ALA A 95 15.56 8.96 -5.96
C ALA A 95 16.40 9.61 -4.85
N PRO A 96 15.95 9.67 -3.57
CA PRO A 96 16.78 10.17 -2.48
C PRO A 96 17.88 9.18 -2.04
N GLY A 97 17.82 7.93 -2.48
CA GLY A 97 18.75 6.86 -2.07
C GLY A 97 20.20 7.24 -2.29
N TRP A 98 20.54 7.82 -3.45
CA TRP A 98 21.91 8.21 -3.78
C TRP A 98 22.43 9.33 -2.88
N SER A 99 21.64 10.38 -2.65
CA SER A 99 22.03 11.46 -1.73
C SER A 99 22.18 10.96 -0.30
N CYS A 100 21.28 10.10 0.17
CA CYS A 100 21.37 9.49 1.50
C CYS A 100 22.58 8.59 1.65
N TYR A 101 22.94 7.82 0.61
CA TYR A 101 24.10 6.93 0.63
C TYR A 101 25.41 7.72 0.80
N PHE A 102 25.61 8.77 -0.01
CA PHE A 102 26.82 9.58 0.10
C PHE A 102 26.87 10.36 1.41
N ALA A 103 25.73 10.92 1.87
CA ALA A 103 25.65 11.60 3.16
C ALA A 103 25.96 10.64 4.32
N SER A 104 25.46 9.40 4.28
CA SER A 104 25.77 8.33 5.24
C SER A 104 27.27 8.01 5.27
N LYS A 105 27.89 7.87 4.09
CA LYS A 105 29.34 7.59 4.00
C LYS A 105 30.20 8.72 4.56
N LEU A 106 29.83 9.98 4.29
CA LEU A 106 30.57 11.14 4.75
C LEU A 106 30.40 11.41 6.25
N SER A 107 29.21 11.13 6.79
CA SER A 107 28.91 11.38 8.22
C SER A 107 29.19 10.19 9.13
N GLY A 108 29.40 8.99 8.58
CA GLY A 108 29.48 7.74 9.36
C GLY A 108 28.16 7.24 9.92
N VAL A 109 27.04 7.95 9.68
CA VAL A 109 25.71 7.59 10.18
C VAL A 109 25.13 6.42 9.38
N PRO A 110 24.64 5.35 10.04
CA PRO A 110 24.08 4.19 9.34
C PRO A 110 22.86 4.53 8.49
N LEU A 111 22.85 3.94 7.28
CA LEU A 111 21.77 4.04 6.32
C LEU A 111 20.95 2.76 6.31
N ILE A 112 19.64 2.91 6.46
CA ILE A 112 18.65 1.84 6.28
C ILE A 112 17.85 2.12 5.01
N CYS A 113 17.60 1.07 4.22
CA CYS A 113 16.78 1.16 3.02
C CYS A 113 15.57 0.24 3.15
N THR A 114 14.35 0.76 2.94
CA THR A 114 13.18 -0.11 2.77
C THR A 114 12.86 -0.31 1.30
N PHE A 115 12.83 -1.57 0.89
CA PHE A 115 12.50 -1.97 -0.47
C PHE A 115 10.98 -2.10 -0.61
N HIS A 116 10.37 -1.26 -1.47
CA HIS A 116 8.91 -1.09 -1.52
C HIS A 116 8.24 -1.69 -2.75
N GLY A 117 8.96 -2.29 -3.67
CA GLY A 117 8.40 -2.86 -4.90
C GLY A 117 9.43 -3.61 -5.71
N THR A 118 8.96 -4.37 -6.69
CA THR A 118 9.80 -5.03 -7.70
C THR A 118 10.25 -4.00 -8.73
N TYR A 119 11.40 -3.43 -8.54
CA TYR A 119 11.90 -2.43 -9.48
C TYR A 119 12.30 -3.08 -10.80
N ASN A 120 11.78 -2.56 -11.91
CA ASN A 120 12.16 -3.02 -13.25
C ASN A 120 13.69 -2.88 -13.46
N PHE A 121 14.36 -3.98 -13.81
CA PHE A 121 15.81 -4.08 -13.96
C PHE A 121 16.24 -4.72 -15.30
N ASN A 122 15.37 -4.72 -16.31
CA ASN A 122 15.65 -5.28 -17.65
C ASN A 122 16.79 -4.58 -18.38
N ASN A 123 17.24 -3.43 -17.86
CA ASN A 123 18.36 -2.66 -18.39
C ASN A 123 19.46 -2.57 -17.31
N PRO A 124 20.76 -2.84 -17.63
CA PRO A 124 21.87 -2.75 -16.69
C PRO A 124 21.97 -1.40 -15.96
N LEU A 125 21.71 -0.29 -16.64
CA LEU A 125 21.71 1.05 -16.04
C LEU A 125 20.59 1.21 -15.01
N LYS A 126 19.40 0.68 -15.30
CA LYS A 126 18.28 0.66 -14.34
C LYS A 126 18.59 -0.24 -13.15
N LYS A 127 19.21 -1.41 -13.39
CA LYS A 127 19.65 -2.31 -12.32
C LYS A 127 20.66 -1.63 -11.40
N PHE A 128 21.65 -0.94 -11.98
CA PHE A 128 22.61 -0.15 -11.21
C PHE A 128 21.93 0.96 -10.41
N TYR A 129 21.06 1.75 -11.03
CA TYR A 129 20.31 2.81 -10.35
C TYR A 129 19.46 2.25 -9.19
N ASN A 130 18.79 1.12 -9.39
CA ASN A 130 17.97 0.47 -8.38
C ASN A 130 18.78 -0.14 -7.25
N SER A 131 20.04 -0.56 -7.51
CA SER A 131 20.93 -1.19 -6.52
C SER A 131 21.23 -0.29 -5.31
N ILE A 132 20.97 1.02 -5.43
CA ILE A 132 21.14 1.96 -4.32
C ILE A 132 20.36 1.55 -3.09
N MET A 133 19.18 0.94 -3.26
CA MET A 133 18.34 0.46 -2.16
C MET A 133 18.94 -0.75 -1.43
N LEU A 134 20.03 -1.32 -1.96
CA LEU A 134 20.78 -2.42 -1.36
C LEU A 134 22.14 -1.98 -0.79
N ARG A 135 22.52 -0.70 -0.92
CA ARG A 135 23.80 -0.17 -0.47
C ARG A 135 23.80 0.32 0.98
N GLY A 136 22.65 0.28 1.64
CA GLY A 136 22.55 0.61 3.07
C GLY A 136 23.30 -0.37 3.98
N ASN A 137 23.44 0.00 5.25
CA ASN A 137 23.94 -0.89 6.31
C ASN A 137 22.94 -2.01 6.57
N SER A 138 21.64 -1.72 6.40
CA SER A 138 20.55 -2.68 6.53
C SER A 138 19.48 -2.45 5.46
N VAL A 139 18.86 -3.54 5.03
CA VAL A 139 17.74 -3.53 4.08
C VAL A 139 16.52 -4.15 4.76
N ILE A 140 15.38 -3.47 4.64
CA ILE A 140 14.09 -3.96 5.10
C ILE A 140 13.24 -4.35 3.89
N ALA A 141 12.74 -5.58 3.89
CA ALA A 141 11.72 -6.07 2.96
C ALA A 141 10.35 -6.04 3.65
N GLY A 142 9.38 -5.38 3.01
CA GLY A 142 8.03 -5.17 3.57
C GLY A 142 7.08 -6.35 3.38
N SER A 143 7.53 -7.43 2.73
CA SER A 143 6.80 -8.67 2.47
C SER A 143 7.78 -9.81 2.21
N ARG A 144 7.33 -11.05 2.34
CA ARG A 144 8.13 -12.23 1.94
C ARG A 144 8.40 -12.20 0.44
N PHE A 145 7.41 -11.83 -0.34
CA PHE A 145 7.55 -11.65 -1.78
C PHE A 145 8.71 -10.69 -2.13
N ILE A 146 8.80 -9.54 -1.47
CA ILE A 146 9.92 -8.60 -1.69
C ILE A 146 11.24 -9.15 -1.16
N PHE A 147 11.24 -9.87 -0.04
CA PHE A 147 12.43 -10.53 0.49
C PHE A 147 13.01 -11.53 -0.52
N ASP A 148 12.16 -12.40 -1.08
CA ASP A 148 12.57 -13.40 -2.06
C ASP A 148 12.94 -12.74 -3.39
N HIS A 149 12.24 -11.69 -3.82
CA HIS A 149 12.60 -10.88 -4.98
C HIS A 149 14.02 -10.31 -4.87
N ILE A 150 14.41 -9.79 -3.70
CA ILE A 150 15.78 -9.27 -3.50
C ILE A 150 16.78 -10.41 -3.60
N LYS A 151 16.54 -11.53 -2.93
CA LYS A 151 17.47 -12.68 -2.95
C LYS A 151 17.65 -13.28 -4.34
N ASN A 152 16.57 -13.43 -5.10
CA ASN A 152 16.59 -14.09 -6.39
C ASN A 152 17.13 -13.21 -7.52
N ASN A 153 16.96 -11.89 -7.43
CA ASN A 153 17.28 -10.98 -8.55
C ASN A 153 18.51 -10.11 -8.33
N TYR A 154 18.97 -9.99 -7.07
CA TYR A 154 20.16 -9.22 -6.73
C TYR A 154 21.12 -10.12 -5.97
N ASN A 155 22.37 -10.18 -6.41
CA ASN A 155 23.42 -10.91 -5.68
C ASN A 155 23.75 -10.17 -4.36
N TYR A 156 22.82 -10.26 -3.39
CA TYR A 156 22.90 -9.54 -2.13
C TYR A 156 23.22 -10.48 -0.96
N SER A 157 24.42 -10.34 -0.43
CA SER A 157 24.98 -11.22 0.63
C SER A 157 24.73 -10.72 2.06
N LYS A 158 24.33 -9.45 2.23
CA LYS A 158 24.11 -8.89 3.56
C LYS A 158 22.74 -9.29 4.12
N LYS A 159 22.55 -9.06 5.43
CA LYS A 159 21.29 -9.34 6.12
C LYS A 159 20.14 -8.49 5.59
N ILE A 160 19.06 -9.15 5.21
CA ILE A 160 17.77 -8.52 4.90
C ILE A 160 16.86 -8.75 6.09
N PHE A 161 16.27 -7.69 6.61
CA PHE A 161 15.27 -7.79 7.67
C PHE A 161 13.88 -7.92 7.04
N PHE A 162 13.16 -8.96 7.42
CA PHE A 162 11.76 -9.12 7.05
C PHE A 162 10.89 -8.42 8.09
N VAL A 163 10.27 -7.33 7.67
CA VAL A 163 9.32 -6.55 8.49
C VAL A 163 8.05 -6.39 7.69
N PRO A 164 7.04 -7.26 7.90
CA PRO A 164 5.76 -7.15 7.23
C PRO A 164 5.17 -5.75 7.42
N ARG A 165 4.57 -5.23 6.38
CA ARG A 165 3.86 -3.96 6.51
C ARG A 165 2.65 -4.13 7.40
N GLY A 166 2.35 -3.07 8.14
CA GLY A 166 1.20 -3.03 9.02
C GLY A 166 0.15 -2.03 8.56
N ILE A 167 -1.05 -2.23 9.08
CA ILE A 167 -2.14 -1.27 8.99
C ILE A 167 -2.64 -0.89 10.38
N ASP A 168 -3.28 0.25 10.48
CA ASP A 168 -3.97 0.69 11.70
C ASP A 168 -5.29 -0.08 11.86
N THR A 169 -5.29 -1.11 12.70
CA THR A 169 -6.46 -1.95 12.98
C THR A 169 -7.51 -1.26 13.86
N ASN A 170 -7.17 -0.10 14.43
CA ASN A 170 -8.15 0.73 15.11
C ASN A 170 -8.91 1.60 14.10
N TYR A 171 -8.21 2.17 13.11
CA TYR A 171 -8.84 2.88 12.01
C TYR A 171 -9.65 1.94 11.11
N PHE A 172 -9.04 0.84 10.64
CA PHE A 172 -9.72 -0.20 9.88
C PHE A 172 -10.41 -1.19 10.83
N SER A 173 -11.58 -0.81 11.31
CA SER A 173 -12.42 -1.62 12.19
C SER A 173 -13.88 -1.49 11.75
N SER A 174 -14.58 -2.62 11.67
CA SER A 174 -16.03 -2.68 11.38
C SER A 174 -16.84 -1.87 12.39
N LYS A 175 -16.31 -1.66 13.60
CA LYS A 175 -16.93 -0.85 14.67
C LYS A 175 -16.89 0.66 14.40
N ASN A 176 -16.04 1.14 13.50
CA ASN A 176 -15.89 2.57 13.18
C ASN A 176 -16.92 3.09 12.18
N SER A 177 -17.78 2.24 11.66
CA SER A 177 -18.85 2.63 10.75
C SER A 177 -20.10 1.81 11.07
N ASN A 178 -21.24 2.47 11.12
CA ASN A 178 -22.53 1.84 11.38
C ASN A 178 -23.28 1.53 10.06
N ILE A 179 -24.45 0.90 10.19
CA ILE A 179 -25.27 0.49 9.05
C ILE A 179 -25.84 1.71 8.29
N GLU A 180 -26.12 2.80 9.01
CA GLU A 180 -26.65 4.03 8.41
C GLU A 180 -25.61 4.71 7.55
N GLU A 181 -24.36 4.78 8.01
CA GLU A 181 -23.23 5.29 7.21
C GLU A 181 -22.98 4.43 5.97
N SER A 182 -23.02 3.11 6.11
CA SER A 182 -22.88 2.17 5.00
C SER A 182 -23.99 2.36 3.94
N ASN A 183 -25.22 2.53 4.39
CA ASN A 183 -26.35 2.81 3.50
C ASN A 183 -26.24 4.20 2.85
N SER A 184 -25.73 5.20 3.58
CA SER A 184 -25.46 6.53 3.04
C SER A 184 -24.38 6.49 1.95
N VAL A 185 -23.32 5.69 2.15
CA VAL A 185 -22.29 5.45 1.11
C VAL A 185 -22.91 4.83 -0.13
N ARG A 186 -23.70 3.75 0.01
CA ARG A 186 -24.39 3.12 -1.13
C ARG A 186 -25.28 4.11 -1.87
N LYS A 187 -26.06 4.92 -1.14
CA LYS A 187 -26.92 5.96 -1.72
C LYS A 187 -26.12 6.99 -2.53
N ARG A 188 -25.01 7.49 -1.98
CA ARG A 188 -24.12 8.42 -2.70
C ARG A 188 -23.54 7.81 -3.98
N TRP A 189 -23.28 6.51 -3.98
CA TRP A 189 -22.77 5.79 -5.16
C TRP A 189 -23.88 5.37 -6.13
N GLY A 190 -25.16 5.57 -5.79
CA GLY A 190 -26.29 5.14 -6.59
C GLY A 190 -26.45 3.62 -6.64
N ILE A 191 -26.10 2.92 -5.55
CA ILE A 191 -26.14 1.45 -5.44
C ILE A 191 -27.32 1.03 -4.57
N SER A 192 -28.15 0.11 -5.07
CA SER A 192 -29.25 -0.49 -4.31
C SER A 192 -28.73 -1.28 -3.09
N ASN A 193 -29.44 -1.16 -1.95
CA ASN A 193 -29.13 -1.92 -0.74
C ASN A 193 -29.30 -3.44 -0.91
N ASN A 194 -30.11 -3.87 -1.88
CA ASN A 194 -30.37 -5.30 -2.14
C ASN A 194 -29.31 -5.93 -3.05
N HIS A 195 -28.46 -5.16 -3.71
CA HIS A 195 -27.43 -5.69 -4.60
C HIS A 195 -26.22 -6.21 -3.82
N PHE A 196 -25.63 -7.28 -4.33
CA PHE A 196 -24.31 -7.74 -3.90
C PHE A 196 -23.27 -6.76 -4.45
N LEU A 197 -22.69 -5.95 -3.56
CA LEU A 197 -21.76 -4.89 -3.93
C LEU A 197 -20.32 -5.39 -3.84
N ILE A 198 -19.61 -5.30 -4.97
CA ILE A 198 -18.17 -5.56 -5.08
C ILE A 198 -17.45 -4.22 -5.10
N LEU A 199 -16.47 -4.05 -4.20
CA LEU A 199 -15.60 -2.87 -4.12
C LEU A 199 -14.20 -3.19 -4.60
N LEU A 200 -13.72 -2.51 -5.66
CA LEU A 200 -12.33 -2.55 -6.11
C LEU A 200 -11.64 -1.22 -5.75
N PRO A 201 -10.97 -1.14 -4.58
CA PRO A 201 -10.27 0.07 -4.19
C PRO A 201 -8.85 0.09 -4.72
N GLY A 202 -8.40 1.22 -5.23
CA GLY A 202 -7.02 1.40 -5.69
C GLY A 202 -6.90 2.48 -6.76
N ARG A 203 -5.68 2.97 -6.93
CA ARG A 203 -5.39 3.97 -7.98
C ARG A 203 -5.81 3.46 -9.35
N LEU A 204 -6.36 4.33 -10.18
CA LEU A 204 -6.68 3.97 -11.56
C LEU A 204 -5.38 3.84 -12.37
N THR A 205 -4.94 2.61 -12.52
CA THR A 205 -3.75 2.24 -13.30
C THR A 205 -3.97 0.86 -13.90
N PHE A 206 -3.51 0.65 -15.12
CA PHE A 206 -3.73 -0.58 -15.88
C PHE A 206 -3.41 -1.86 -15.08
N TRP A 207 -2.27 -1.86 -14.38
CA TRP A 207 -1.81 -3.02 -13.62
C TRP A 207 -2.66 -3.37 -12.38
N LYS A 208 -3.60 -2.48 -11.96
CA LYS A 208 -4.56 -2.74 -10.88
C LYS A 208 -5.78 -3.55 -11.32
N GLY A 209 -5.87 -3.90 -12.62
CA GLY A 209 -6.87 -4.82 -13.15
C GLY A 209 -8.30 -4.29 -13.20
N GLN A 210 -8.51 -2.96 -13.18
CA GLN A 210 -9.86 -2.41 -13.35
C GLN A 210 -10.46 -2.83 -14.69
N PHE A 211 -9.64 -2.91 -15.74
CA PHE A 211 -10.11 -3.34 -17.05
C PHE A 211 -10.45 -4.83 -17.09
N LEU A 212 -9.62 -5.69 -16.47
CA LEU A 212 -9.94 -7.12 -16.28
C LEU A 212 -11.29 -7.28 -15.58
N PHE A 213 -11.53 -6.50 -14.52
CA PHE A 213 -12.81 -6.54 -13.80
C PHE A 213 -13.98 -6.09 -14.65
N LEU A 214 -13.84 -5.05 -15.47
CA LEU A 214 -14.90 -4.60 -16.38
C LEU A 214 -15.23 -5.66 -17.44
N ASN A 215 -14.24 -6.32 -18.03
CA ASN A 215 -14.46 -7.44 -18.97
C ASN A 215 -15.21 -8.59 -18.28
N THR A 216 -14.80 -8.94 -17.05
CA THR A 216 -15.48 -9.96 -16.25
C THR A 216 -16.96 -9.61 -16.03
N LEU A 217 -17.26 -8.35 -15.68
CA LEU A 217 -18.66 -7.92 -15.50
C LEU A 217 -19.45 -7.93 -16.83
N LEU A 218 -18.81 -7.62 -17.95
CA LEU A 218 -19.41 -7.72 -19.27
C LEU A 218 -19.78 -9.17 -19.61
N SER A 219 -18.88 -10.12 -19.38
CA SER A 219 -19.15 -11.56 -19.58
C SER A 219 -20.31 -12.03 -18.71
N LEU A 220 -20.34 -11.65 -17.42
CA LEU A 220 -21.46 -11.96 -16.53
C LEU A 220 -22.77 -11.35 -16.98
N LYS A 221 -22.76 -10.14 -17.56
CA LYS A 221 -23.96 -9.52 -18.14
C LYS A 221 -24.48 -10.30 -19.34
N GLN A 222 -23.60 -10.73 -20.24
CA GLN A 222 -23.95 -11.52 -21.41
C GLN A 222 -24.59 -12.87 -21.03
N GLU A 223 -24.19 -13.43 -19.91
CA GLU A 223 -24.76 -14.67 -19.33
C GLU A 223 -25.99 -14.42 -18.45
N ASN A 224 -26.49 -13.18 -18.35
CA ASN A 224 -27.61 -12.78 -17.48
C ASN A 224 -27.35 -13.04 -15.96
N LEU A 225 -26.11 -13.02 -15.52
CA LEU A 225 -25.70 -13.28 -14.15
C LEU A 225 -25.41 -12.00 -13.34
N LEU A 226 -25.57 -10.80 -13.95
CA LEU A 226 -25.21 -9.52 -13.32
C LEU A 226 -26.39 -8.82 -12.62
N ASN A 227 -27.62 -9.34 -12.70
CA ASN A 227 -28.86 -8.63 -12.32
C ASN A 227 -28.87 -8.07 -10.88
N ASN A 228 -28.29 -8.76 -9.91
CA ASN A 228 -28.25 -8.36 -8.51
C ASN A 228 -26.83 -8.06 -8.03
N ILE A 229 -25.89 -7.83 -8.95
CA ILE A 229 -24.48 -7.52 -8.66
C ILE A 229 -24.21 -6.08 -9.09
N SER A 230 -23.61 -5.33 -8.22
CA SER A 230 -23.08 -3.99 -8.51
C SER A 230 -21.60 -3.92 -8.16
N ALA A 231 -20.89 -3.04 -8.86
CA ALA A 231 -19.46 -2.84 -8.69
C ALA A 231 -19.13 -1.36 -8.49
N VAL A 232 -18.23 -1.09 -7.56
CA VAL A 232 -17.63 0.23 -7.39
C VAL A 232 -16.12 0.13 -7.55
N ILE A 233 -15.59 0.82 -8.54
CA ILE A 233 -14.16 1.07 -8.71
C ILE A 233 -13.84 2.37 -7.98
N LEU A 234 -13.15 2.26 -6.84
CA LEU A 234 -12.88 3.40 -5.96
C LEU A 234 -11.42 3.80 -6.02
N GLY A 235 -11.13 4.95 -6.61
CA GLY A 235 -9.77 5.47 -6.62
C GLY A 235 -9.55 6.65 -7.56
N ASP A 236 -8.50 7.39 -7.28
CA ASP A 236 -8.07 8.55 -8.04
C ASP A 236 -7.14 8.15 -9.19
N ASP A 237 -7.21 8.88 -10.29
CA ASP A 237 -6.35 8.66 -11.47
C ASP A 237 -4.94 9.28 -11.31
N GLN A 238 -4.76 10.17 -10.34
CA GLN A 238 -3.51 10.88 -10.09
C GLN A 238 -2.94 11.53 -11.37
N GLY A 239 -3.80 12.15 -12.17
CA GLY A 239 -3.47 12.79 -13.43
C GLY A 239 -3.39 11.84 -14.64
N ARG A 240 -3.82 10.58 -14.51
CA ARG A 240 -3.93 9.62 -15.63
C ARG A 240 -5.34 9.63 -16.23
N SER A 241 -5.81 10.81 -16.61
CA SER A 241 -7.18 11.05 -17.10
C SER A 241 -7.56 10.18 -18.31
N GLU A 242 -6.58 9.84 -19.16
CA GLU A 242 -6.79 8.96 -20.34
C GLU A 242 -7.25 7.56 -19.93
N TYR A 243 -6.63 6.94 -18.92
CA TYR A 243 -7.06 5.62 -18.47
C TYR A 243 -8.43 5.67 -17.80
N ARG A 244 -8.72 6.71 -17.01
CA ARG A 244 -10.06 6.91 -16.45
C ARG A 244 -11.10 7.08 -17.55
N LYS A 245 -10.81 7.88 -18.57
CA LYS A 245 -11.69 8.06 -19.74
C LYS A 245 -11.93 6.73 -20.45
N TYR A 246 -10.89 5.96 -20.70
CA TYR A 246 -10.98 4.63 -21.30
C TYR A 246 -11.94 3.70 -20.54
N LEU A 247 -11.85 3.65 -19.22
CA LEU A 247 -12.76 2.84 -18.40
C LEU A 247 -14.20 3.34 -18.47
N LEU A 248 -14.43 4.66 -18.46
CA LEU A 248 -15.76 5.26 -18.59
C LEU A 248 -16.38 5.03 -19.97
N ASP A 249 -15.60 5.13 -21.02
CA ASP A 249 -16.06 4.88 -22.39
C ASP A 249 -16.45 3.41 -22.57
N PHE A 250 -15.66 2.47 -22.04
CA PHE A 250 -16.01 1.04 -22.00
C PHE A 250 -17.33 0.77 -21.27
N ILE A 251 -17.53 1.38 -20.09
CA ILE A 251 -18.77 1.23 -19.32
C ILE A 251 -19.99 1.68 -20.15
N ARG A 252 -19.89 2.81 -20.85
CA ARG A 252 -20.98 3.35 -21.71
C ARG A 252 -21.23 2.47 -22.94
N GLU A 253 -20.17 2.10 -23.65
CA GLU A 253 -20.26 1.29 -24.87
C GLU A 253 -20.99 -0.04 -24.60
N HIS A 254 -20.70 -0.65 -23.45
CA HIS A 254 -21.29 -1.93 -23.06
C HIS A 254 -22.52 -1.81 -22.14
N ARG A 255 -23.04 -0.58 -21.94
CA ARG A 255 -24.25 -0.29 -21.13
C ARG A 255 -24.16 -0.88 -19.72
N LEU A 256 -23.00 -0.70 -19.05
CA LEU A 256 -22.76 -1.19 -17.69
C LEU A 256 -23.04 -0.14 -16.60
N GLU A 257 -23.57 1.06 -16.96
CA GLU A 257 -23.74 2.19 -16.05
C GLU A 257 -24.67 1.90 -14.86
N GLU A 258 -25.62 0.99 -15.02
CA GLU A 258 -26.52 0.60 -13.93
C GLU A 258 -25.78 -0.26 -12.88
N ASN A 259 -24.84 -1.09 -13.32
CA ASN A 259 -24.11 -2.03 -12.45
C ASN A 259 -22.77 -1.50 -11.94
N VAL A 260 -22.13 -0.57 -12.68
CA VAL A 260 -20.74 -0.16 -12.40
C VAL A 260 -20.64 1.35 -12.15
N LYS A 261 -19.97 1.73 -11.06
CA LYS A 261 -19.64 3.14 -10.77
C LYS A 261 -18.15 3.31 -10.59
N ILE A 262 -17.59 4.42 -11.12
CA ILE A 262 -16.20 4.86 -10.82
C ILE A 262 -16.28 6.05 -9.89
N VAL A 263 -15.76 5.88 -8.68
CA VAL A 263 -15.73 6.89 -7.62
C VAL A 263 -14.28 7.30 -7.35
N SER A 264 -13.99 8.60 -7.42
CA SER A 264 -12.61 9.07 -7.29
C SER A 264 -12.08 9.02 -5.87
N HIS A 265 -12.93 9.28 -4.89
CA HIS A 265 -12.49 9.39 -3.50
C HIS A 265 -13.61 9.07 -2.51
N GLU A 266 -13.22 8.44 -1.39
CA GLU A 266 -14.04 8.35 -0.18
C GLU A 266 -13.23 8.86 1.01
N HIS A 267 -13.81 9.80 1.75
CA HIS A 267 -13.11 10.45 2.87
C HIS A 267 -12.81 9.51 4.03
N PHE A 268 -13.72 8.57 4.28
CA PHE A 268 -13.62 7.62 5.37
C PHE A 268 -13.69 6.19 4.83
N MET A 269 -12.54 5.63 4.51
CA MET A 269 -12.43 4.29 3.93
C MET A 269 -13.15 3.18 4.70
N PRO A 270 -13.20 3.17 6.06
CA PRO A 270 -13.98 2.17 6.78
C PRO A 270 -15.45 2.10 6.36
N SER A 271 -16.10 3.24 6.08
CA SER A 271 -17.50 3.24 5.60
C SER A 271 -17.63 2.64 4.20
N ALA A 272 -16.66 2.89 3.30
CA ALA A 272 -16.60 2.27 1.98
C ALA A 272 -16.48 0.74 2.06
N TYR A 273 -15.56 0.25 2.90
CA TYR A 273 -15.42 -1.18 3.14
C TYR A 273 -16.70 -1.77 3.77
N ASN A 274 -17.31 -1.08 4.75
CA ASN A 274 -18.55 -1.58 5.37
C ASN A 274 -19.72 -1.61 4.41
N ALA A 275 -19.76 -0.73 3.42
CA ALA A 275 -20.83 -0.68 2.41
C ALA A 275 -20.79 -1.88 1.44
N CYS A 276 -19.66 -2.55 1.22
CA CYS A 276 -19.56 -3.66 0.28
C CYS A 276 -19.79 -5.03 0.90
N ASN A 277 -20.12 -5.99 0.04
CA ASN A 277 -20.24 -7.41 0.39
C ASN A 277 -18.95 -8.18 0.12
N LEU A 278 -18.21 -7.77 -0.91
CA LEU A 278 -16.94 -8.36 -1.33
C LEU A 278 -15.96 -7.24 -1.70
N VAL A 279 -14.74 -7.36 -1.24
CA VAL A 279 -13.62 -6.53 -1.73
C VAL A 279 -12.89 -7.31 -2.82
N LEU A 280 -12.48 -6.61 -3.87
CA LEU A 280 -11.70 -7.19 -4.96
C LEU A 280 -10.35 -6.49 -5.08
N SER A 281 -9.28 -7.27 -5.23
CA SER A 281 -7.94 -6.83 -5.60
C SER A 281 -7.49 -7.57 -6.85
N ALA A 282 -7.78 -7.00 -8.03
CA ALA A 282 -7.61 -7.66 -9.33
C ALA A 282 -6.27 -7.32 -10.02
N SER A 283 -5.22 -7.03 -9.27
CA SER A 283 -3.92 -6.63 -9.83
C SER A 283 -3.37 -7.68 -10.79
N ILE A 284 -2.99 -7.27 -12.01
CA ILE A 284 -2.39 -8.14 -13.04
C ILE A 284 -0.86 -8.16 -12.98
N GLU A 285 -0.26 -7.27 -12.18
CA GLU A 285 1.15 -7.30 -11.84
C GLU A 285 1.33 -7.50 -10.33
N PRO A 286 2.46 -8.10 -9.88
CA PRO A 286 2.65 -8.42 -8.46
C PRO A 286 2.65 -7.17 -7.57
N GLU A 287 1.76 -7.15 -6.61
CA GLU A 287 1.81 -6.16 -5.53
C GLU A 287 2.92 -6.50 -4.53
N ALA A 288 3.60 -5.47 -4.04
CA ALA A 288 4.65 -5.68 -3.05
C ALA A 288 4.14 -6.25 -1.71
N PHE A 289 2.88 -5.96 -1.35
CA PHE A 289 2.30 -6.39 -0.07
C PHE A 289 0.82 -6.76 -0.16
N GLY A 290 0.03 -6.13 -1.04
CA GLY A 290 -1.42 -6.35 -1.07
C GLY A 290 -2.18 -5.62 0.04
N ARG A 291 -1.96 -4.31 0.16
CA ARG A 291 -2.55 -3.50 1.24
C ARG A 291 -4.08 -3.60 1.29
N VAL A 292 -4.75 -3.62 0.14
CA VAL A 292 -6.21 -3.75 0.02
C VAL A 292 -6.71 -5.03 0.69
N ALA A 293 -5.98 -6.14 0.51
CA ALA A 293 -6.35 -7.42 1.12
C ALA A 293 -6.30 -7.36 2.65
N VAL A 294 -5.28 -6.71 3.20
CA VAL A 294 -5.14 -6.58 4.65
C VAL A 294 -6.16 -5.58 5.23
N GLU A 295 -6.48 -4.50 4.51
CA GLU A 295 -7.52 -3.56 4.91
C GLU A 295 -8.92 -4.21 4.92
N ALA A 296 -9.25 -4.98 3.88
CA ALA A 296 -10.51 -5.73 3.79
C ALA A 296 -10.65 -6.73 4.95
N GLN A 297 -9.62 -7.54 5.19
CA GLN A 297 -9.59 -8.48 6.31
C GLN A 297 -9.74 -7.77 7.67
N ALA A 298 -9.06 -6.62 7.87
CA ALA A 298 -9.19 -5.84 9.11
C ALA A 298 -10.62 -5.32 9.32
N MET A 299 -11.33 -5.02 8.24
CA MET A 299 -12.73 -4.61 8.24
C MET A 299 -13.71 -5.78 8.29
N GLU A 300 -13.24 -7.02 8.51
CA GLU A 300 -14.05 -8.25 8.51
C GLU A 300 -14.81 -8.45 7.20
N LYS A 301 -14.24 -7.97 6.08
CA LYS A 301 -14.85 -8.12 4.76
C LYS A 301 -14.21 -9.27 3.99
N PRO A 302 -15.03 -10.10 3.34
CA PRO A 302 -14.54 -11.05 2.37
C PRO A 302 -13.68 -10.36 1.31
N ILE A 303 -12.55 -10.96 0.99
CA ILE A 303 -11.61 -10.48 -0.04
C ILE A 303 -11.41 -11.56 -1.09
N LEU A 304 -11.48 -11.16 -2.36
CA LEU A 304 -11.04 -11.94 -3.51
C LEU A 304 -9.85 -11.21 -4.12
N ALA A 305 -8.72 -11.86 -4.26
CA ALA A 305 -7.52 -11.23 -4.82
C ALA A 305 -6.85 -12.10 -5.88
N SER A 306 -6.11 -11.47 -6.79
CA SER A 306 -5.25 -12.17 -7.74
C SER A 306 -4.18 -12.98 -7.00
N ASP A 307 -3.97 -14.23 -7.41
CA ASP A 307 -2.93 -15.14 -6.89
C ASP A 307 -1.55 -14.70 -7.40
N ILE A 308 -1.08 -13.53 -6.94
CA ILE A 308 0.18 -12.94 -7.38
C ILE A 308 0.77 -12.00 -6.32
N GLY A 309 2.09 -12.07 -6.13
CA GLY A 309 2.82 -11.14 -5.26
C GLY A 309 2.46 -11.26 -3.78
N GLY A 310 2.27 -10.11 -3.13
CA GLY A 310 1.97 -10.05 -1.69
C GLY A 310 0.60 -10.58 -1.29
N SER A 311 -0.33 -10.77 -2.22
CA SER A 311 -1.65 -11.36 -1.91
C SER A 311 -1.50 -12.78 -1.36
N ASN A 312 -0.55 -13.56 -1.90
CA ASN A 312 -0.30 -14.95 -1.52
C ASN A 312 0.22 -15.13 -0.09
N GLU A 313 0.72 -14.07 0.53
CA GLU A 313 1.15 -14.13 1.93
C GLU A 313 0.16 -13.49 2.89
N THR A 314 -0.70 -12.59 2.38
CA THR A 314 -1.66 -11.86 3.22
C THR A 314 -3.02 -12.54 3.30
N ILE A 315 -3.33 -13.44 2.37
CA ILE A 315 -4.57 -14.23 2.32
C ILE A 315 -4.24 -15.70 2.51
N ILE A 316 -4.95 -16.35 3.41
CA ILE A 316 -4.99 -17.81 3.52
C ILE A 316 -6.21 -18.27 2.73
N ASP A 317 -5.98 -18.83 1.55
CA ASP A 317 -7.03 -19.17 0.58
C ASP A 317 -8.11 -20.06 1.18
N GLY A 318 -9.38 -19.71 0.95
CA GLY A 318 -10.57 -20.36 1.51
C GLY A 318 -10.79 -20.16 3.02
N GLN A 319 -9.87 -19.52 3.75
CA GLN A 319 -9.97 -19.30 5.20
C GLN A 319 -10.11 -17.85 5.61
N THR A 320 -9.33 -16.93 5.01
CA THR A 320 -9.35 -15.49 5.31
C THR A 320 -9.73 -14.63 4.12
N GLY A 321 -9.99 -15.25 3.00
CA GLY A 321 -10.32 -14.70 1.70
C GLY A 321 -10.11 -15.75 0.62
N TRP A 322 -10.15 -15.34 -0.63
CA TRP A 322 -9.92 -16.22 -1.78
C TRP A 322 -8.89 -15.63 -2.73
N LEU A 323 -8.23 -16.52 -3.42
CA LEU A 323 -7.31 -16.22 -4.50
C LEU A 323 -7.90 -16.72 -5.82
N PHE A 324 -7.80 -15.89 -6.87
CA PHE A 324 -8.13 -16.28 -8.24
C PHE A 324 -6.89 -16.18 -9.12
N LYS A 325 -6.86 -16.95 -10.21
CA LYS A 325 -5.73 -16.96 -11.13
C LYS A 325 -5.54 -15.59 -11.77
N SER A 326 -4.36 -14.99 -11.57
CA SER A 326 -4.06 -13.63 -12.04
C SER A 326 -4.28 -13.50 -13.54
N ASP A 327 -4.89 -12.39 -13.96
CA ASP A 327 -5.20 -12.05 -15.36
C ASP A 327 -6.11 -13.09 -16.07
N ASP A 328 -6.93 -13.81 -15.29
CA ASP A 328 -7.88 -14.81 -15.79
C ASP A 328 -9.32 -14.35 -15.53
N GLU A 329 -9.96 -13.83 -16.59
CA GLU A 329 -11.32 -13.32 -16.56
C GLU A 329 -12.35 -14.40 -16.19
N LYS A 330 -12.17 -15.61 -16.71
CA LYS A 330 -13.11 -16.73 -16.48
C LYS A 330 -13.08 -17.22 -15.04
N ASP A 331 -11.87 -17.31 -14.48
CA ASP A 331 -11.70 -17.71 -13.09
C ASP A 331 -12.26 -16.61 -12.15
N LEU A 332 -12.02 -15.33 -12.44
CA LEU A 332 -12.59 -14.21 -11.70
C LEU A 332 -14.12 -14.21 -11.75
N ALA A 333 -14.73 -14.42 -12.93
CA ALA A 333 -16.19 -14.51 -13.10
C ALA A 333 -16.78 -15.66 -12.28
N LYS A 334 -16.21 -16.84 -12.40
CA LYS A 334 -16.60 -18.04 -11.63
C LYS A 334 -16.57 -17.75 -10.12
N MET A 335 -15.45 -17.21 -9.61
CA MET A 335 -15.29 -16.93 -8.19
C MET A 335 -16.29 -15.87 -7.68
N ILE A 336 -16.55 -14.82 -8.46
CA ILE A 336 -17.56 -13.81 -8.10
C ILE A 336 -18.93 -14.45 -7.93
N ILE A 337 -19.37 -15.29 -8.87
CA ILE A 337 -20.68 -15.95 -8.79
C ILE A 337 -20.74 -16.95 -7.63
N GLU A 338 -19.71 -17.73 -7.40
CA GLU A 338 -19.65 -18.68 -6.29
C GLU A 338 -19.73 -17.94 -4.92
N ILE A 339 -18.99 -16.83 -4.77
CA ILE A 339 -18.96 -16.05 -3.54
C ILE A 339 -20.30 -15.34 -3.33
N SER A 340 -20.91 -14.79 -4.39
CA SER A 340 -22.19 -14.07 -4.28
C SER A 340 -23.36 -14.94 -3.81
N LYS A 341 -23.24 -16.27 -3.98
CA LYS A 341 -24.24 -17.27 -3.55
C LYS A 341 -23.97 -17.82 -2.15
N LYS A 342 -22.85 -17.47 -1.50
CA LYS A 342 -22.53 -17.93 -0.14
C LYS A 342 -23.46 -17.31 0.89
N ASP A 343 -23.76 -18.06 1.94
CA ASP A 343 -24.55 -17.57 3.06
C ASP A 343 -23.86 -16.41 3.80
N LYS A 344 -24.66 -15.44 4.25
CA LYS A 344 -24.15 -14.28 5.01
C LYS A 344 -23.39 -14.68 6.27
N SER A 345 -23.78 -15.74 6.95
CA SER A 345 -23.09 -16.29 8.12
C SER A 345 -21.69 -16.78 7.73
N PHE A 346 -21.57 -17.55 6.66
CA PHE A 346 -20.27 -18.02 6.15
C PHE A 346 -19.33 -16.87 5.80
N LEU A 347 -19.84 -15.85 5.08
CA LEU A 347 -19.05 -14.68 4.69
C LEU A 347 -18.60 -13.88 5.94
N LYS A 348 -19.44 -13.80 6.96
CA LYS A 348 -19.11 -13.16 8.24
C LYS A 348 -18.01 -13.91 8.97
N ASP A 349 -18.12 -15.23 9.09
CA ASP A 349 -17.12 -16.06 9.76
C ASP A 349 -15.76 -16.00 9.09
N LEU A 350 -15.74 -15.98 7.74
CA LEU A 350 -14.52 -15.77 6.96
C LEU A 350 -13.91 -14.39 7.24
N GLY A 351 -14.73 -13.35 7.32
CA GLY A 351 -14.30 -12.00 7.66
C GLY A 351 -13.68 -11.92 9.06
N VAL A 352 -14.28 -12.59 10.07
CA VAL A 352 -13.74 -12.67 11.43
C VAL A 352 -12.37 -13.35 11.45
N LYS A 353 -12.21 -14.45 10.72
CA LYS A 353 -10.90 -15.13 10.56
C LYS A 353 -9.89 -14.22 9.88
N GLY A 354 -10.31 -13.48 8.84
CA GLY A 354 -9.48 -12.48 8.17
C GLY A 354 -8.98 -11.41 9.15
N ARG A 355 -9.86 -10.85 9.99
CA ARG A 355 -9.45 -9.88 11.00
C ARG A 355 -8.47 -10.46 12.02
N ALA A 356 -8.69 -11.68 12.47
CA ALA A 356 -7.77 -12.37 13.39
C ALA A 356 -6.37 -12.53 12.76
N ASN A 357 -6.30 -12.90 11.47
CA ASN A 357 -5.04 -12.97 10.73
C ASN A 357 -4.31 -11.61 10.73
N VAL A 358 -5.03 -10.51 10.46
CA VAL A 358 -4.43 -9.17 10.43
C VAL A 358 -3.94 -8.74 11.82
N ILE A 359 -4.73 -8.95 12.86
CA ILE A 359 -4.36 -8.62 14.25
C ILE A 359 -3.09 -9.37 14.66
N ASN A 360 -2.96 -10.62 14.26
CA ASN A 360 -1.81 -11.44 14.64
C ASN A 360 -0.53 -11.07 13.86
N ASN A 361 -0.64 -10.68 12.57
CA ASN A 361 0.51 -10.64 11.67
C ASN A 361 0.81 -9.25 11.07
N TYR A 362 -0.18 -8.35 10.98
CA TYR A 362 -0.09 -7.16 10.12
C TYR A 362 -0.52 -5.86 10.82
N ARG A 363 -0.36 -5.75 12.14
CA ARG A 363 -0.63 -4.50 12.84
C ARG A 363 0.50 -3.49 12.64
N VAL A 364 0.14 -2.22 12.57
CA VAL A 364 1.09 -1.12 12.38
C VAL A 364 2.09 -1.01 13.55
N ASP A 365 1.65 -1.25 14.77
CA ASP A 365 2.53 -1.21 15.96
C ASP A 365 3.58 -2.34 15.94
N GLN A 366 3.23 -3.54 15.45
CA GLN A 366 4.20 -4.64 15.27
C GLN A 366 5.27 -4.27 14.22
N MET A 367 4.85 -3.68 13.08
CA MET A 367 5.77 -3.18 12.06
C MET A 367 6.71 -2.12 12.62
N CYS A 368 6.16 -1.16 13.37
CA CYS A 368 6.94 -0.06 13.96
C CYS A 368 7.91 -0.57 15.04
N SER A 369 7.48 -1.48 15.92
CA SER A 369 8.33 -2.08 16.96
C SER A 369 9.49 -2.86 16.36
N LYS A 370 9.23 -3.74 15.39
CA LYS A 370 10.30 -4.47 14.67
C LYS A 370 11.28 -3.52 13.97
N THR A 371 10.78 -2.41 13.42
CA THR A 371 11.62 -1.39 12.79
C THR A 371 12.49 -0.67 13.84
N LEU A 372 11.95 -0.36 15.01
CA LEU A 372 12.69 0.25 16.11
C LEU A 372 13.80 -0.68 16.64
N GLU A 373 13.54 -1.98 16.73
CA GLU A 373 14.58 -2.96 17.09
C GLU A 373 15.76 -2.94 16.11
N ILE A 374 15.47 -2.84 14.80
CA ILE A 374 16.52 -2.68 13.79
C ILE A 374 17.28 -1.38 14.00
N TYR A 375 16.60 -0.26 14.31
CA TYR A 375 17.27 1.00 14.61
C TYR A 375 18.20 0.87 15.82
N LYS A 376 17.73 0.27 16.92
CA LYS A 376 18.51 0.06 18.14
C LYS A 376 19.75 -0.80 17.90
N SER A 377 19.69 -1.76 16.98
CA SER A 377 20.82 -2.63 16.65
C SER A 377 21.96 -1.95 15.87
N LEU A 378 21.74 -0.71 15.41
CA LEU A 378 22.69 0.02 14.55
C LEU A 378 23.38 1.22 15.25
N VAL A 379 22.95 1.59 16.48
CA VAL A 379 23.43 2.78 17.20
C VAL A 379 24.13 2.47 18.52
#